data_54b7c8393f3df19d7db0fb9b05e6ef0a
#
_entry.id   54b7c8393f3df19d7db0fb9b05e6ef0a
#
_cell.length_a   1.000
_cell.length_b   1.000
_cell.length_c   1.000
_cell.angle_alpha   90.00
_cell.angle_beta   90.00
_cell.angle_gamma   90.00
#
_symmetry.space_group_name_H-M   'P 1'
#
loop_
_entity.id
_entity.type
_entity.pdbx_description
1 polymer ?
#
loop_
_entity_poly.entity_id
_entity_poly.type
_entity_poly.pdbx_seq_one_letter_code
_entity_poly.pdbx_strand_id
1 'polypeptide(L)'
;ACVGNSITYGYTLPDRETNAYPAKLQKMLGDDYVVGNFGKSGATLLNKGHRPYMQQEEYHKAIDFAGDIVVIHLGINDTDPRDWPNYRDFFIQDYRALIDSFRVANSRCRILIARLTPIADRHPRFESGTRDWHDEIQLAIENIAKYAGVQLIDFHAPLYPYPFMLPDAVHPNVEGAEILAKTVYEGITGDFGGLRMSPLYTDNMVLQHGKPLTIQGTANA
;
A
#
# COMPACT_ATOMS: atom_id res chain seq x y z
N ALA A 1 9.33 -3.33 8.30
CA ALA A 1 9.25 -1.87 8.22
C ALA A 1 8.03 -1.45 7.38
N CYS A 2 7.18 -0.60 7.94
CA CYS A 2 6.07 0.03 7.19
C CYS A 2 6.48 1.46 6.80
N VAL A 3 6.76 1.64 5.52
CA VAL A 3 7.27 2.86 4.89
C VAL A 3 6.13 3.55 4.14
N GLY A 4 5.95 4.86 4.35
CA GLY A 4 4.87 5.54 3.65
C GLY A 4 4.65 6.99 4.08
N ASN A 5 3.44 7.45 3.77
CA ASN A 5 3.00 8.82 4.01
C ASN A 5 2.11 8.94 5.27
N SER A 6 1.19 9.90 5.27
CA SER A 6 0.23 10.14 6.35
C SER A 6 -0.64 8.93 6.70
N ILE A 7 -0.97 8.09 5.72
CA ILE A 7 -1.78 6.88 5.92
C ILE A 7 -1.00 5.85 6.75
N THR A 8 0.26 5.64 6.43
CA THR A 8 1.15 4.79 7.23
C THR A 8 1.40 5.39 8.62
N TYR A 9 1.61 6.70 8.68
CA TYR A 9 1.76 7.42 9.96
C TYR A 9 0.55 7.24 10.88
N GLY A 10 -0.66 7.16 10.32
CA GLY A 10 -1.91 7.12 11.07
C GLY A 10 -2.48 8.52 11.33
N TYR A 11 -2.31 9.45 10.36
CA TYR A 11 -2.87 10.80 10.45
C TYR A 11 -4.40 10.74 10.57
N THR A 12 -4.98 11.61 11.39
CA THR A 12 -6.39 11.67 11.79
C THR A 12 -6.89 10.56 12.72
N LEU A 13 -6.13 9.49 12.92
CA LEU A 13 -6.57 8.42 13.82
C LEU A 13 -6.41 8.83 15.29
N PRO A 14 -7.40 8.55 16.15
CA PRO A 14 -7.21 8.61 17.58
C PRO A 14 -6.19 7.54 17.99
N ASP A 15 -5.34 7.85 18.96
CA ASP A 15 -4.35 6.89 19.50
C ASP A 15 -3.63 6.12 18.38
N ARG A 16 -2.98 6.84 17.46
CA ARG A 16 -2.32 6.26 16.29
C ARG A 16 -1.36 5.11 16.65
N GLU A 17 -0.77 5.14 17.83
CA GLU A 17 0.12 4.08 18.34
C GLU A 17 -0.62 2.74 18.53
N THR A 18 -1.94 2.76 18.53
CA THR A 18 -2.80 1.58 18.61
C THR A 18 -3.59 1.35 17.33
N ASN A 19 -3.99 2.43 16.64
CA ASN A 19 -4.97 2.38 15.55
C ASN A 19 -4.38 2.55 14.15
N ALA A 20 -3.14 3.03 14.00
CA ALA A 20 -2.49 3.01 12.69
C ALA A 20 -2.30 1.57 12.18
N TYR A 21 -2.38 1.36 10.86
CA TYR A 21 -2.29 0.00 10.32
C TYR A 21 -1.02 -0.76 10.73
N PRO A 22 0.17 -0.12 10.89
CA PRO A 22 1.35 -0.84 11.37
C PRO A 22 1.18 -1.37 12.80
N ALA A 23 0.52 -0.62 13.69
CA ALA A 23 0.25 -1.05 15.06
C ALA A 23 -0.74 -2.22 15.11
N LYS A 24 -1.78 -2.17 14.27
CA LYS A 24 -2.74 -3.27 14.12
C LYS A 24 -2.07 -4.50 13.51
N LEU A 25 -1.20 -4.32 12.53
CA LEU A 25 -0.39 -5.37 11.94
C LEU A 25 0.50 -6.07 12.98
N GLN A 26 1.13 -5.29 13.89
CA GLN A 26 1.90 -5.85 15.00
C GLN A 26 1.05 -6.81 15.85
N LYS A 27 -0.18 -6.42 16.16
CA LYS A 27 -1.09 -7.29 16.93
C LYS A 27 -1.46 -8.57 16.18
N MET A 28 -1.64 -8.49 14.86
CA MET A 28 -1.98 -9.65 14.03
C MET A 28 -0.82 -10.62 13.89
N LEU A 29 0.41 -10.11 13.75
CA LEU A 29 1.62 -10.91 13.58
C LEU A 29 2.15 -11.51 14.89
N GLY A 30 1.77 -10.94 16.04
CA GLY A 30 2.22 -11.39 17.36
C GLY A 30 3.67 -11.05 17.67
N ASP A 31 4.22 -11.74 18.69
CA ASP A 31 5.52 -11.41 19.27
C ASP A 31 6.72 -11.95 18.45
N ASP A 32 6.47 -12.79 17.47
CA ASP A 32 7.52 -13.28 16.56
C ASP A 32 7.99 -12.21 15.56
N TYR A 33 7.29 -11.08 15.50
CA TYR A 33 7.57 -9.95 14.61
C TYR A 33 7.74 -8.65 15.39
N VAL A 34 8.57 -7.76 14.85
CA VAL A 34 8.68 -6.37 15.29
C VAL A 34 8.28 -5.46 14.13
N VAL A 35 7.19 -4.72 14.28
CA VAL A 35 6.67 -3.83 13.23
C VAL A 35 7.04 -2.38 13.53
N GLY A 36 7.88 -1.77 12.67
CA GLY A 36 8.22 -0.35 12.73
C GLY A 36 7.30 0.48 11.82
N ASN A 37 6.81 1.61 12.36
CA ASN A 37 6.05 2.61 11.59
C ASN A 37 6.97 3.77 11.18
N PHE A 38 7.27 3.87 9.89
CA PHE A 38 8.12 4.90 9.28
C PHE A 38 7.30 5.79 8.33
N GLY A 39 6.06 6.05 8.68
CA GLY A 39 5.18 6.96 7.94
C GLY A 39 5.53 8.42 8.17
N LYS A 40 5.58 9.22 7.09
CA LYS A 40 5.77 10.67 7.12
C LYS A 40 4.60 11.38 6.44
N SER A 41 3.81 12.13 7.23
CA SER A 41 2.67 12.87 6.67
C SER A 41 3.11 13.85 5.57
N GLY A 42 2.41 13.81 4.44
CA GLY A 42 2.69 14.66 3.28
C GLY A 42 3.88 14.19 2.42
N ALA A 43 4.55 13.09 2.76
CA ALA A 43 5.70 12.63 1.98
C ALA A 43 5.30 12.19 0.58
N THR A 44 6.10 12.62 -0.40
CA THR A 44 6.05 12.20 -1.81
C THR A 44 7.05 11.09 -2.08
N LEU A 45 6.77 10.26 -3.07
CA LEU A 45 7.76 9.35 -3.61
C LEU A 45 8.81 10.09 -4.43
N LEU A 46 8.34 11.02 -5.29
CA LEU A 46 9.21 11.84 -6.14
C LEU A 46 10.26 12.59 -5.32
N ASN A 47 11.53 12.39 -5.66
CA ASN A 47 12.67 13.06 -5.02
C ASN A 47 12.73 14.57 -5.33
N LYS A 48 12.01 15.01 -6.37
CA LYS A 48 11.80 16.42 -6.71
C LYS A 48 10.45 16.95 -6.23
N GLY A 49 9.65 16.11 -5.55
CA GLY A 49 8.36 16.50 -5.00
C GLY A 49 8.50 17.51 -3.86
N HIS A 50 7.36 18.06 -3.43
CA HIS A 50 7.35 19.09 -2.39
C HIS A 50 7.81 18.59 -1.00
N ARG A 51 7.81 17.26 -0.77
CA ARG A 51 8.30 16.63 0.47
C ARG A 51 8.85 15.21 0.19
N PRO A 52 10.01 15.07 -0.42
CA PRO A 52 10.57 13.77 -0.77
C PRO A 52 10.76 12.86 0.44
N TYR A 53 10.24 11.65 0.40
CA TYR A 53 10.36 10.69 1.50
C TYR A 53 11.82 10.35 1.81
N MET A 54 12.65 10.14 0.79
CA MET A 54 14.07 9.80 0.96
C MET A 54 14.91 10.92 1.62
N GLN A 55 14.33 12.11 1.79
CA GLN A 55 14.96 13.24 2.51
C GLN A 55 14.43 13.39 3.94
N GLN A 56 13.52 12.53 4.38
CA GLN A 56 12.92 12.62 5.71
C GLN A 56 13.67 11.74 6.72
N GLU A 57 13.59 12.12 7.99
CA GLU A 57 14.19 11.36 9.10
C GLU A 57 13.61 9.93 9.18
N GLU A 58 12.34 9.78 8.87
CA GLU A 58 11.65 8.49 8.87
C GLU A 58 12.22 7.51 7.86
N TYR A 59 12.70 7.99 6.70
CA TYR A 59 13.42 7.17 5.74
C TYR A 59 14.73 6.63 6.34
N HIS A 60 15.54 7.50 6.96
CA HIS A 60 16.80 7.09 7.56
C HIS A 60 16.58 6.08 8.68
N LYS A 61 15.58 6.29 9.53
CA LYS A 61 15.17 5.34 10.57
C LYS A 61 14.73 3.99 9.99
N ALA A 62 14.03 4.00 8.86
CA ALA A 62 13.60 2.77 8.18
C ALA A 62 14.79 1.99 7.59
N ILE A 63 15.80 2.69 7.07
CA ILE A 63 17.05 2.10 6.58
C ILE A 63 17.83 1.49 7.76
N ASP A 64 17.98 2.23 8.86
CA ASP A 64 18.69 1.76 10.06
C ASP A 64 17.99 0.56 10.72
N PHE A 65 16.66 0.50 10.62
CA PHE A 65 15.88 -0.65 11.09
C PHE A 65 16.20 -1.94 10.33
N ALA A 66 16.65 -1.84 9.08
CA ALA A 66 17.06 -2.94 8.22
C ALA A 66 16.11 -4.15 8.22
N GLY A 67 14.79 -3.88 8.13
CA GLY A 67 13.74 -4.88 8.28
C GLY A 67 13.83 -6.02 7.27
N ASP A 68 13.52 -7.25 7.69
CA ASP A 68 13.44 -8.42 6.81
C ASP A 68 12.26 -8.33 5.83
N ILE A 69 11.25 -7.56 6.20
CA ILE A 69 10.08 -7.28 5.37
C ILE A 69 9.87 -5.76 5.32
N VAL A 70 9.75 -5.22 4.11
CA VAL A 70 9.51 -3.79 3.88
C VAL A 70 8.20 -3.64 3.11
N VAL A 71 7.26 -2.88 3.67
CA VAL A 71 5.98 -2.54 3.03
C VAL A 71 6.02 -1.06 2.66
N ILE A 72 5.83 -0.74 1.38
CA ILE A 72 5.91 0.63 0.86
C ILE A 72 4.55 1.08 0.36
N HIS A 73 4.03 2.18 0.92
CA HIS A 73 2.82 2.87 0.46
C HIS A 73 3.11 4.35 0.24
N LEU A 74 3.60 4.70 -0.94
CA LEU A 74 3.93 6.07 -1.38
C LEU A 74 3.38 6.34 -2.79
N GLY A 75 3.13 7.61 -3.10
CA GLY A 75 2.62 8.05 -4.40
C GLY A 75 1.34 8.87 -4.31
N ILE A 76 0.55 8.77 -3.22
CA ILE A 76 -0.71 9.51 -3.13
C ILE A 76 -0.51 11.02 -3.03
N ASN A 77 0.55 11.49 -2.37
CA ASN A 77 0.88 12.91 -2.29
C ASN A 77 1.47 13.45 -3.60
N ASP A 78 2.00 12.55 -4.42
CA ASP A 78 2.52 12.88 -5.75
C ASP A 78 1.42 13.32 -6.72
N THR A 79 0.15 13.05 -6.41
CA THR A 79 -1.02 13.62 -7.12
C THR A 79 -1.18 15.12 -6.94
N ASP A 80 -0.30 15.80 -6.20
CA ASP A 80 -0.32 17.26 -6.07
C ASP A 80 0.04 17.93 -7.39
N PRO A 81 -0.66 19.02 -7.79
CA PRO A 81 -0.33 19.79 -8.99
C PRO A 81 1.09 20.34 -9.05
N ARG A 82 1.75 20.47 -7.91
CA ARG A 82 3.17 20.88 -7.84
C ARG A 82 4.12 19.78 -8.26
N ASP A 83 3.71 18.52 -8.15
CA ASP A 83 4.57 17.35 -8.28
C ASP A 83 4.33 16.61 -9.60
N TRP A 84 3.20 15.95 -9.78
CA TRP A 84 2.98 15.03 -10.90
C TRP A 84 3.13 15.65 -12.28
N PRO A 85 2.49 16.78 -12.59
CA PRO A 85 2.61 17.37 -13.91
C PRO A 85 4.04 17.78 -14.29
N ASN A 86 4.88 18.01 -13.27
CA ASN A 86 6.24 18.53 -13.45
C ASN A 86 7.32 17.45 -13.41
N TYR A 87 7.07 16.35 -12.66
CA TYR A 87 8.15 15.41 -12.31
C TYR A 87 7.78 13.94 -12.55
N ARG A 88 6.63 13.61 -13.11
CA ARG A 88 6.15 12.23 -13.34
C ARG A 88 7.17 11.33 -14.05
N ASP A 89 7.98 11.88 -14.93
CA ASP A 89 8.97 11.12 -15.69
C ASP A 89 10.06 10.51 -14.80
N PHE A 90 10.23 11.03 -13.58
CA PHE A 90 11.17 10.51 -12.59
C PHE A 90 10.58 9.44 -11.67
N PHE A 91 9.27 9.23 -11.67
CA PHE A 91 8.58 8.41 -10.66
C PHE A 91 9.09 6.98 -10.62
N ILE A 92 9.24 6.33 -11.78
CA ILE A 92 9.73 4.94 -11.86
C ILE A 92 11.18 4.86 -11.38
N GLN A 93 12.02 5.81 -11.77
CA GLN A 93 13.42 5.86 -11.35
C GLN A 93 13.55 6.06 -9.84
N ASP A 94 12.79 7.01 -9.28
CA ASP A 94 12.82 7.33 -7.86
C ASP A 94 12.28 6.17 -7.02
N TYR A 95 11.21 5.48 -7.48
CA TYR A 95 10.68 4.31 -6.79
C TYR A 95 11.67 3.15 -6.77
N ARG A 96 12.36 2.91 -7.89
CA ARG A 96 13.40 1.89 -7.96
C ARG A 96 14.56 2.23 -7.04
N ALA A 97 14.99 3.49 -6.99
CA ALA A 97 16.04 3.94 -6.08
C ALA A 97 15.65 3.68 -4.60
N LEU A 98 14.39 3.91 -4.23
CA LEU A 98 13.89 3.60 -2.90
C LEU A 98 13.92 2.08 -2.62
N ILE A 99 13.45 1.25 -3.54
CA ILE A 99 13.51 -0.23 -3.42
C ILE A 99 14.96 -0.69 -3.24
N ASP A 100 15.86 -0.19 -4.08
CA ASP A 100 17.25 -0.60 -4.07
C ASP A 100 17.98 -0.15 -2.78
N SER A 101 17.60 0.99 -2.19
CA SER A 101 18.15 1.43 -0.91
C SER A 101 17.84 0.47 0.23
N PHE A 102 16.63 -0.11 0.27
CA PHE A 102 16.27 -1.15 1.24
C PHE A 102 17.02 -2.47 0.98
N ARG A 103 17.22 -2.84 -0.29
CA ARG A 103 18.02 -4.01 -0.65
C ARG A 103 19.49 -3.86 -0.26
N VAL A 104 20.01 -2.64 -0.30
CA VAL A 104 21.37 -2.33 0.19
C VAL A 104 21.44 -2.46 1.71
N ALA A 105 20.43 -1.96 2.44
CA ALA A 105 20.37 -2.05 3.89
C ALA A 105 20.23 -3.49 4.38
N ASN A 106 19.42 -4.31 3.70
CA ASN A 106 19.26 -5.73 3.96
C ASN A 106 19.02 -6.49 2.64
N SER A 107 20.07 -7.16 2.15
CA SER A 107 20.01 -7.87 0.85
C SER A 107 19.04 -9.05 0.81
N ARG A 108 18.53 -9.48 1.96
CA ARG A 108 17.53 -10.57 2.08
C ARG A 108 16.13 -10.05 2.31
N CYS A 109 15.92 -8.73 2.35
CA CYS A 109 14.61 -8.18 2.63
C CYS A 109 13.60 -8.55 1.54
N ARG A 110 12.42 -8.94 1.98
CA ARG A 110 11.24 -9.10 1.13
C ARG A 110 10.52 -7.76 1.04
N ILE A 111 10.30 -7.28 -0.18
CA ILE A 111 9.66 -5.98 -0.39
C ILE A 111 8.25 -6.20 -0.94
N LEU A 112 7.28 -5.57 -0.30
CA LEU A 112 5.90 -5.45 -0.73
C LEU A 112 5.63 -3.99 -1.06
N ILE A 113 5.10 -3.71 -2.24
CA ILE A 113 4.61 -2.38 -2.58
C ILE A 113 3.09 -2.41 -2.68
N ALA A 114 2.45 -1.37 -2.17
CA ALA A 114 1.00 -1.29 -2.11
C ALA A 114 0.46 -0.41 -3.25
N ARG A 115 -0.62 -0.87 -3.90
CA ARG A 115 -1.48 0.03 -4.67
C ARG A 115 -1.98 1.15 -3.74
N LEU A 116 -2.14 2.34 -4.29
CA LEU A 116 -2.62 3.49 -3.51
C LEU A 116 -4.03 3.23 -2.97
N THR A 117 -4.29 3.69 -1.76
CA THR A 117 -5.67 3.78 -1.25
C THR A 117 -6.52 4.67 -2.17
N PRO A 118 -7.83 4.46 -2.25
CA PRO A 118 -8.69 5.35 -3.03
C PRO A 118 -8.69 6.77 -2.44
N ILE A 119 -8.92 7.76 -3.33
CA ILE A 119 -9.32 9.11 -2.96
C ILE A 119 -10.81 9.22 -3.26
N ALA A 120 -11.63 9.58 -2.27
CA ALA A 120 -13.06 9.69 -2.48
C ALA A 120 -13.42 10.88 -3.39
N ASP A 121 -14.47 10.73 -4.19
CA ASP A 121 -14.91 11.70 -5.21
C ASP A 121 -15.17 13.11 -4.66
N ARG A 122 -15.51 13.23 -3.37
CA ARG A 122 -15.73 14.51 -2.69
C ARG A 122 -14.44 15.28 -2.36
N HIS A 123 -13.26 14.74 -2.70
CA HIS A 123 -12.00 15.45 -2.45
C HIS A 123 -11.92 16.72 -3.30
N PRO A 124 -11.57 17.90 -2.72
CA PRO A 124 -11.66 19.19 -3.44
C PRO A 124 -10.79 19.27 -4.70
N ARG A 125 -9.71 18.51 -4.78
CA ARG A 125 -8.80 18.50 -5.94
C ARG A 125 -9.11 17.40 -6.95
N PHE A 126 -10.15 16.59 -6.71
CA PHE A 126 -10.42 15.42 -7.55
C PHE A 126 -10.84 15.79 -8.98
N GLU A 127 -11.45 16.98 -9.15
CA GLU A 127 -11.85 17.52 -10.45
C GLU A 127 -10.71 18.22 -11.22
N SER A 128 -9.57 18.47 -10.57
CA SER A 128 -8.43 19.22 -11.14
C SER A 128 -7.28 18.35 -11.64
N GLY A 129 -7.58 17.14 -12.11
CA GLY A 129 -6.58 16.20 -12.64
C GLY A 129 -6.05 15.17 -11.63
N THR A 130 -6.32 15.35 -10.34
CA THR A 130 -5.85 14.42 -9.29
C THR A 130 -6.34 12.98 -9.52
N ARG A 131 -7.55 12.79 -10.08
CA ARG A 131 -8.08 11.47 -10.43
C ARG A 131 -7.21 10.79 -11.48
N ASP A 132 -6.97 11.46 -12.60
CA ASP A 132 -6.21 10.92 -13.71
C ASP A 132 -4.77 10.61 -13.28
N TRP A 133 -4.19 11.50 -12.47
CA TRP A 133 -2.83 11.31 -11.94
C TRP A 133 -2.76 10.16 -10.94
N HIS A 134 -3.80 9.96 -10.12
CA HIS A 134 -3.89 8.80 -9.23
C HIS A 134 -3.89 7.51 -10.04
N ASP A 135 -4.65 7.43 -11.12
CA ASP A 135 -4.72 6.25 -11.99
C ASP A 135 -3.40 6.01 -12.74
N GLU A 136 -2.75 7.09 -13.23
CA GLU A 136 -1.40 7.00 -13.82
C GLU A 136 -0.37 6.45 -12.82
N ILE A 137 -0.39 6.91 -11.57
CA ILE A 137 0.50 6.45 -10.50
C ILE A 137 0.21 4.99 -10.14
N GLN A 138 -1.07 4.59 -10.05
CA GLN A 138 -1.45 3.20 -9.81
C GLN A 138 -0.82 2.27 -10.86
N LEU A 139 -0.99 2.62 -12.14
CA LEU A 139 -0.41 1.85 -13.24
C LEU A 139 1.12 1.80 -13.17
N ALA A 140 1.76 2.90 -12.79
CA ALA A 140 3.22 2.94 -12.61
C ALA A 140 3.66 2.01 -11.47
N ILE A 141 2.95 1.99 -10.33
CA ILE A 141 3.24 1.11 -9.19
C ILE A 141 3.11 -0.37 -9.60
N GLU A 142 2.05 -0.74 -10.31
CA GLU A 142 1.85 -2.10 -10.82
C GLU A 142 3.00 -2.56 -11.74
N ASN A 143 3.41 -1.69 -12.64
CA ASN A 143 4.55 -1.94 -13.53
C ASN A 143 5.87 -2.06 -12.74
N ILE A 144 6.09 -1.19 -11.76
CA ILE A 144 7.28 -1.26 -10.89
C ILE A 144 7.32 -2.59 -10.15
N ALA A 145 6.20 -3.04 -9.55
CA ALA A 145 6.14 -4.33 -8.86
C ALA A 145 6.58 -5.47 -9.78
N LYS A 146 6.03 -5.50 -10.99
CA LYS A 146 6.31 -6.52 -11.98
C LYS A 146 7.79 -6.53 -12.41
N TYR A 147 8.34 -5.36 -12.77
CA TYR A 147 9.69 -5.27 -13.34
C TYR A 147 10.79 -5.28 -12.29
N ALA A 148 10.52 -4.83 -11.06
CA ALA A 148 11.45 -4.93 -9.94
C ALA A 148 11.41 -6.29 -9.24
N GLY A 149 10.45 -7.16 -9.59
CA GLY A 149 10.29 -8.47 -8.98
C GLY A 149 9.94 -8.39 -7.49
N VAL A 150 9.12 -7.39 -7.11
CA VAL A 150 8.62 -7.23 -5.74
C VAL A 150 7.14 -7.59 -5.67
N GLN A 151 6.67 -7.94 -4.49
CA GLN A 151 5.27 -8.30 -4.31
C GLN A 151 4.38 -7.06 -4.36
N LEU A 152 3.26 -7.14 -5.10
CA LEU A 152 2.20 -6.14 -5.08
C LEU A 152 1.12 -6.57 -4.08
N ILE A 153 0.68 -5.66 -3.21
CA ILE A 153 -0.52 -5.79 -2.37
C ILE A 153 -1.51 -4.69 -2.71
N ASP A 154 -2.78 -4.90 -2.42
CA ASP A 154 -3.83 -3.99 -2.87
C ASP A 154 -4.50 -3.24 -1.72
N PHE A 155 -4.14 -1.98 -1.53
CA PHE A 155 -4.79 -1.07 -0.59
C PHE A 155 -6.01 -0.36 -1.20
N HIS A 156 -6.22 -0.48 -2.51
CA HIS A 156 -7.30 0.21 -3.21
C HIS A 156 -8.62 -0.56 -3.14
N ALA A 157 -8.65 -1.77 -3.70
CA ALA A 157 -9.88 -2.53 -3.89
C ALA A 157 -10.66 -2.79 -2.59
N PRO A 158 -10.02 -3.11 -1.44
CA PRO A 158 -10.75 -3.36 -0.20
C PRO A 158 -11.42 -2.12 0.41
N LEU A 159 -10.93 -0.91 0.10
CA LEU A 159 -11.48 0.35 0.61
C LEU A 159 -12.41 1.05 -0.39
N TYR A 160 -12.24 0.81 -1.68
CA TYR A 160 -12.97 1.51 -2.74
C TYR A 160 -14.50 1.48 -2.59
N PRO A 161 -15.13 0.34 -2.20
CA PRO A 161 -16.57 0.28 -2.00
C PRO A 161 -17.09 1.05 -0.77
N TYR A 162 -16.20 1.52 0.10
CA TYR A 162 -16.52 2.08 1.40
C TYR A 162 -16.00 3.52 1.59
N PRO A 163 -16.46 4.50 0.79
CA PRO A 163 -15.96 5.88 0.86
C PRO A 163 -16.18 6.56 2.22
N PHE A 164 -17.09 6.04 3.05
CA PHE A 164 -17.30 6.51 4.42
C PHE A 164 -16.14 6.16 5.37
N MET A 165 -15.32 5.16 5.01
CA MET A 165 -14.10 4.83 5.75
C MET A 165 -12.97 5.85 5.53
N LEU A 166 -13.16 6.83 4.63
CA LEU A 166 -12.24 7.92 4.34
C LEU A 166 -12.88 9.26 4.74
N PRO A 167 -13.00 9.61 6.04
CA PRO A 167 -13.80 10.76 6.52
C PRO A 167 -13.45 12.10 5.87
N ASP A 168 -12.16 12.33 5.59
CA ASP A 168 -11.66 13.54 4.90
C ASP A 168 -11.40 13.32 3.40
N ALA A 169 -11.93 12.23 2.85
CA ALA A 169 -11.78 11.77 1.47
C ALA A 169 -10.43 11.12 1.11
N VAL A 170 -9.48 11.06 2.03
CA VAL A 170 -8.13 10.52 1.78
C VAL A 170 -7.68 9.53 2.87
N HIS A 171 -7.85 9.91 4.14
CA HIS A 171 -7.29 9.16 5.26
C HIS A 171 -8.28 8.14 5.80
N PRO A 172 -7.88 6.87 5.94
CA PRO A 172 -8.73 5.84 6.52
C PRO A 172 -9.04 6.12 7.99
N ASN A 173 -10.28 5.84 8.39
CA ASN A 173 -10.65 5.75 9.80
C ASN A 173 -10.10 4.46 10.44
N VAL A 174 -10.43 4.19 11.70
CA VAL A 174 -9.94 3.01 12.44
C VAL A 174 -10.29 1.70 11.75
N GLU A 175 -11.49 1.58 11.16
CA GLU A 175 -11.94 0.40 10.42
C GLU A 175 -11.17 0.25 9.11
N GLY A 176 -10.96 1.35 8.37
CA GLY A 176 -10.14 1.35 7.16
C GLY A 176 -8.69 0.97 7.45
N ALA A 177 -8.11 1.46 8.56
CA ALA A 177 -6.78 1.07 8.98
C ALA A 177 -6.66 -0.42 9.34
N GLU A 178 -7.73 -1.02 9.87
CA GLU A 178 -7.81 -2.48 10.11
C GLU A 178 -7.76 -3.27 8.81
N ILE A 179 -8.50 -2.82 7.79
CA ILE A 179 -8.47 -3.44 6.45
C ILE A 179 -7.06 -3.39 5.85
N LEU A 180 -6.37 -2.26 5.96
CA LEU A 180 -4.99 -2.15 5.48
C LEU A 180 -4.04 -3.08 6.23
N ALA A 181 -4.17 -3.17 7.56
CA ALA A 181 -3.37 -4.09 8.37
C ALA A 181 -3.58 -5.54 7.94
N LYS A 182 -4.85 -5.95 7.75
CA LYS A 182 -5.21 -7.29 7.27
C LYS A 182 -4.61 -7.57 5.89
N THR A 183 -4.69 -6.62 4.96
CA THR A 183 -4.09 -6.77 3.61
C THR A 183 -2.58 -7.00 3.68
N VAL A 184 -1.87 -6.30 4.57
CA VAL A 184 -0.43 -6.52 4.77
C VAL A 184 -0.18 -7.87 5.42
N TYR A 185 -0.94 -8.24 6.46
CA TYR A 185 -0.85 -9.54 7.12
C TYR A 185 -1.00 -10.69 6.12
N GLU A 186 -2.04 -10.65 5.30
CA GLU A 186 -2.28 -11.63 4.24
C GLU A 186 -1.11 -11.67 3.24
N GLY A 187 -0.62 -10.50 2.84
CA GLY A 187 0.54 -10.37 1.96
C GLY A 187 1.82 -10.99 2.54
N ILE A 188 2.03 -10.88 3.84
CA ILE A 188 3.21 -11.42 4.53
C ILE A 188 3.09 -12.93 4.75
N THR A 189 1.99 -13.39 5.30
CA THR A 189 1.79 -14.76 5.80
C THR A 189 1.25 -15.71 4.73
N GLY A 190 0.54 -15.18 3.73
CA GLY A 190 -0.26 -15.98 2.81
C GLY A 190 -1.56 -16.51 3.44
N ASP A 191 -1.85 -16.12 4.68
CA ASP A 191 -3.07 -16.47 5.39
C ASP A 191 -4.18 -15.47 5.06
N PHE A 192 -5.11 -15.88 4.22
CA PHE A 192 -6.24 -15.05 3.78
C PHE A 192 -7.50 -15.27 4.62
N GLY A 193 -7.44 -16.08 5.65
CA GLY A 193 -8.57 -16.41 6.52
C GLY A 193 -9.76 -16.96 5.73
N GLY A 194 -10.11 -18.22 5.91
CA GLY A 194 -11.27 -18.83 5.28
C GLY A 194 -11.00 -19.55 3.96
N LEU A 195 -12.08 -19.78 3.19
CA LEU A 195 -12.03 -20.54 1.94
C LEU A 195 -11.37 -19.70 0.83
N ARG A 196 -10.31 -20.24 0.24
CA ARG A 196 -9.65 -19.65 -0.94
C ARG A 196 -9.98 -20.47 -2.17
N MET A 197 -10.62 -19.85 -3.16
CA MET A 197 -10.84 -20.49 -4.45
C MET A 197 -9.55 -20.53 -5.27
N SER A 198 -9.43 -21.59 -6.08
CA SER A 198 -8.32 -21.66 -7.04
C SER A 198 -8.28 -20.43 -7.94
N PRO A 199 -7.09 -19.91 -8.32
CA PRO A 199 -6.95 -18.80 -9.27
C PRO A 199 -7.59 -19.05 -10.65
N LEU A 200 -8.02 -20.28 -10.93
CA LEU A 200 -8.79 -20.61 -12.12
C LEU A 200 -10.21 -20.04 -12.10
N TYR A 201 -10.72 -19.63 -10.93
CA TYR A 201 -12.05 -19.04 -10.78
C TYR A 201 -11.90 -17.52 -10.67
N THR A 202 -12.37 -16.82 -11.69
CA THR A 202 -12.36 -15.37 -11.76
C THR A 202 -13.79 -14.81 -11.83
N ASP A 203 -13.96 -13.56 -11.47
CA ASP A 203 -15.19 -12.83 -11.72
C ASP A 203 -15.52 -12.88 -13.23
N ASN A 204 -16.80 -13.09 -13.55
CA ASN A 204 -17.30 -13.24 -14.92
C ASN A 204 -16.83 -14.51 -15.67
N MET A 205 -16.41 -15.56 -14.95
CA MET A 205 -16.09 -16.85 -15.55
C MET A 205 -17.32 -17.44 -16.22
N VAL A 206 -17.20 -17.89 -17.46
CA VAL A 206 -18.25 -18.59 -18.19
C VAL A 206 -18.18 -20.08 -17.91
N LEU A 207 -19.23 -20.65 -17.34
CA LEU A 207 -19.35 -22.06 -17.02
C LEU A 207 -20.32 -22.75 -17.99
N GLN A 208 -20.02 -24.01 -18.35
CA GLN A 208 -20.88 -24.76 -19.24
C GLN A 208 -22.16 -25.19 -18.51
N HIS A 209 -23.31 -24.74 -19.02
CA HIS A 209 -24.61 -25.14 -18.49
C HIS A 209 -24.84 -26.67 -18.60
N GLY A 210 -25.44 -27.24 -17.55
CA GLY A 210 -25.86 -28.65 -17.56
C GLY A 210 -24.76 -29.69 -17.34
N LYS A 211 -23.53 -29.25 -16.95
CA LYS A 211 -22.44 -30.17 -16.53
C LYS A 211 -22.09 -29.99 -15.06
N PRO A 212 -21.72 -31.08 -14.37
CA PRO A 212 -21.21 -30.96 -13.00
C PRO A 212 -19.98 -30.07 -12.97
N LEU A 213 -19.95 -29.11 -12.04
CA LEU A 213 -18.81 -28.24 -11.76
C LEU A 213 -18.13 -28.70 -10.48
N THR A 214 -16.85 -29.03 -10.57
CA THR A 214 -16.04 -29.25 -9.37
C THR A 214 -15.31 -27.95 -9.03
N ILE A 215 -15.63 -27.37 -7.89
CA ILE A 215 -14.94 -26.19 -7.36
C ILE A 215 -13.84 -26.67 -6.43
N GLN A 216 -12.61 -26.21 -6.68
CA GLN A 216 -11.45 -26.50 -5.86
C GLN A 216 -10.95 -25.23 -5.18
N GLY A 217 -10.54 -25.37 -3.94
CA GLY A 217 -9.99 -24.27 -3.17
C GLY A 217 -9.22 -24.81 -1.96
N THR A 218 -8.58 -23.91 -1.24
CA THR A 218 -7.94 -24.21 0.04
C THR A 218 -8.65 -23.44 1.14
N ALA A 219 -8.75 -24.05 2.31
CA ALA A 219 -9.22 -23.39 3.52
C ALA A 219 -8.13 -23.50 4.58
N ASN A 220 -7.92 -22.43 5.33
CA ASN A 220 -7.11 -22.51 6.53
C ASN A 220 -7.96 -23.14 7.63
N ALA A 221 -7.35 -24.08 8.35
CA ALA A 221 -7.96 -24.78 9.48
C ALA A 221 -8.07 -23.87 10.71
#